data_9e977bc9b02efc219a6d570ab187014c
#
_entry.id   9e977bc9b02efc219a6d570ab187014c
#
_cell.length_a   1.000
_cell.length_b   1.000
_cell.length_c   1.000
_cell.angle_alpha   90.00
_cell.angle_beta   90.00
_cell.angle_gamma   90.00
#
_symmetry.space_group_name_H-M   'P 1'
#
loop_
_entity.id
_entity.type
_entity.pdbx_description
1 polymer ?
#
loop_
_entity_poly.entity_id
_entity_poly.type
_entity_poly.pdbx_seq_one_letter_code
_entity_poly.pdbx_strand_id
1 'polypeptide(L)'
;MLVIPVKLMAKIYDGKYIESAEGRPTFLNVGNKYPHELLALVIWGDVRNQFKSPPEQIYNKGCEQWIVGKIILYKNKPEIIITSPNQIYGLILLKSLPDHAKANS
;
A
#
# COMPACT_ATOMS: atom_id res chain seq x y z
N MET A 1 9.01 5.29 -21.12
CA MET A 1 8.51 4.37 -20.09
C MET A 1 6.99 4.52 -19.99
N LEU A 2 6.27 3.41 -19.98
CA LEU A 2 4.81 3.45 -19.80
C LEU A 2 4.48 3.69 -18.32
N VAL A 3 3.67 4.71 -18.05
CA VAL A 3 3.22 5.07 -16.71
C VAL A 3 1.70 5.20 -16.75
N ILE A 4 1.01 4.41 -15.92
CA ILE A 4 -0.45 4.35 -15.92
C ILE A 4 -0.97 4.83 -14.57
N PRO A 5 -1.65 6.00 -14.51
CA PRO A 5 -2.27 6.43 -13.25
C PRO A 5 -3.48 5.54 -12.94
N VAL A 6 -3.59 5.14 -11.67
CA VAL A 6 -4.66 4.25 -11.23
C VAL A 6 -5.21 4.68 -9.87
N LYS A 7 -6.46 4.31 -9.64
CA LYS A 7 -7.11 4.25 -8.35
C LYS A 7 -7.79 2.91 -8.29
N LEU A 8 -7.32 2.01 -7.44
CA LEU A 8 -7.84 0.65 -7.42
C LEU A 8 -8.09 0.18 -5.99
N MET A 9 -9.04 -0.72 -5.85
CA MET A 9 -9.30 -1.44 -4.62
C MET A 9 -8.68 -2.82 -4.75
N ALA A 10 -7.80 -3.19 -3.80
CA ALA A 10 -7.13 -4.48 -3.86
C ALA A 10 -6.73 -4.95 -2.48
N LYS A 11 -6.49 -6.24 -2.36
CA LYS A 11 -6.01 -6.83 -1.11
C LYS A 11 -4.50 -6.77 -1.05
N ILE A 12 -4.00 -6.32 0.11
CA ILE A 12 -2.58 -6.38 0.44
C ILE A 12 -2.39 -7.60 1.33
N TYR A 13 -1.61 -8.57 0.85
CA TYR A 13 -1.49 -9.87 1.50
C TYR A 13 -0.35 -9.94 2.51
N ASP A 14 0.79 -9.37 2.15
CA ASP A 14 1.95 -9.36 3.04
C ASP A 14 2.90 -8.23 2.63
N GLY A 15 3.92 -8.04 3.43
CA GLY A 15 4.94 -7.05 3.16
C GLY A 15 6.25 -7.43 3.79
N LYS A 16 7.32 -6.83 3.30
CA LYS A 16 8.67 -7.06 3.82
C LYS A 16 9.47 -5.77 3.78
N TYR A 17 10.07 -5.43 4.91
CA TYR A 17 11.01 -4.34 5.03
C TYR A 17 12.44 -4.88 4.89
N ILE A 18 13.22 -4.30 3.97
CA ILE A 18 14.59 -4.73 3.72
C ILE A 18 15.54 -3.65 4.22
N GLU A 19 15.85 -3.72 5.50
CA GLU A 19 16.68 -2.74 6.17
C GLU A 19 18.11 -2.73 5.64
N SER A 20 18.62 -3.87 5.19
CA SER A 20 19.99 -4.01 4.71
C SER A 20 20.19 -3.52 3.27
N ALA A 21 19.11 -3.27 2.53
CA ALA A 21 19.20 -2.79 1.16
C ALA A 21 19.37 -1.28 1.11
N GLU A 22 19.99 -0.79 0.03
CA GLU A 22 20.12 0.62 -0.21
C GLU A 22 18.73 1.24 -0.34
N GLY A 23 18.53 2.41 0.32
CA GLY A 23 17.23 3.08 0.34
C GLY A 23 16.21 2.46 1.27
N ARG A 24 16.53 1.32 1.88
CA ARG A 24 15.68 0.62 2.87
C ARG A 24 14.23 0.49 2.43
N PRO A 25 13.97 -0.22 1.33
CA PRO A 25 12.61 -0.32 0.82
C PRO A 25 11.73 -1.25 1.64
N THR A 26 10.44 -0.92 1.68
CA THR A 26 9.40 -1.84 2.11
C THR A 26 8.59 -2.22 0.88
N PHE A 27 8.36 -3.51 0.69
CA PHE A 27 7.51 -4.03 -0.39
C PHE A 27 6.21 -4.53 0.20
N LEU A 28 5.08 -4.12 -0.37
CA LEU A 28 3.77 -4.67 -0.02
C LEU A 28 3.25 -5.43 -1.23
N ASN A 29 2.85 -6.67 -1.04
CA ASN A 29 2.40 -7.55 -2.13
C ASN A 29 0.90 -7.51 -2.26
N VAL A 30 0.43 -7.13 -3.45
CA VAL A 30 -0.98 -6.86 -3.74
C VAL A 30 -1.50 -7.94 -4.68
N GLY A 31 -2.71 -8.41 -4.41
CA GLY A 31 -3.41 -9.39 -5.23
C GLY A 31 -3.09 -10.82 -4.89
N ASN A 32 -1.91 -11.10 -4.36
CA ASN A 32 -1.52 -12.41 -3.84
C ASN A 32 -0.23 -12.26 -3.02
N LYS A 33 0.14 -13.30 -2.32
CA LYS A 33 1.39 -13.36 -1.56
C LYS A 33 2.58 -13.50 -2.50
N TYR A 34 3.74 -13.00 -2.05
CA TYR A 34 5.00 -13.24 -2.74
C TYR A 34 5.26 -14.76 -2.87
N PRO A 35 5.72 -15.28 -4.00
CA PRO A 35 6.11 -14.56 -5.22
C PRO A 35 5.02 -14.48 -6.30
N HIS A 36 3.76 -14.64 -5.92
CA HIS A 36 2.63 -14.67 -6.87
C HIS A 36 1.85 -13.36 -6.90
N GLU A 37 2.41 -12.29 -6.35
CA GLU A 37 1.77 -10.99 -6.33
C GLU A 37 1.51 -10.46 -7.75
N LEU A 38 0.37 -9.78 -7.90
CA LEU A 38 0.01 -9.14 -9.16
C LEU A 38 0.62 -7.76 -9.28
N LEU A 39 0.94 -7.13 -8.15
CA LEU A 39 1.42 -5.76 -8.07
C LEU A 39 2.21 -5.61 -6.78
N ALA A 40 3.32 -4.88 -6.82
CA ALA A 40 4.06 -4.53 -5.61
C ALA A 40 3.98 -3.03 -5.34
N LEU A 41 3.76 -2.66 -4.09
CA LEU A 41 3.90 -1.28 -3.64
C LEU A 41 5.29 -1.12 -3.05
N VAL A 42 6.01 -0.11 -3.49
CA VAL A 42 7.38 0.16 -3.03
C VAL A 42 7.36 1.41 -2.18
N ILE A 43 7.82 1.30 -0.94
CA ILE A 43 7.90 2.40 0.03
C ILE A 43 9.35 2.54 0.45
N TRP A 44 10.01 3.61 0.00
CA TRP A 44 11.40 3.86 0.39
C TRP A 44 11.48 4.31 1.85
N GLY A 45 12.66 4.20 2.44
CA GLY A 45 12.83 4.42 3.88
C GLY A 45 12.40 5.78 4.38
N ASP A 46 12.63 6.84 3.60
CA ASP A 46 12.22 8.18 3.98
C ASP A 46 10.69 8.34 4.01
N VAL A 47 9.98 7.68 3.11
CA VAL A 47 8.52 7.67 3.11
C VAL A 47 7.99 6.72 4.19
N ARG A 48 8.67 5.59 4.41
CA ARG A 48 8.30 4.64 5.45
C ARG A 48 8.17 5.31 6.81
N ASN A 49 9.06 6.25 7.11
CA ASN A 49 9.07 6.96 8.39
C ASN A 49 7.89 7.93 8.55
N GLN A 50 7.14 8.20 7.50
CA GLN A 50 5.93 9.03 7.56
C GLN A 50 4.70 8.25 8.00
N PHE A 51 4.75 6.92 7.98
CA PHE A 51 3.65 6.08 8.45
C PHE A 51 3.63 6.06 9.97
N LYS A 52 2.44 6.00 10.56
CA LYS A 52 2.29 5.94 12.03
C LYS A 52 2.88 4.69 12.64
N SER A 53 2.87 3.60 11.88
CA SER A 53 3.46 2.31 12.25
C SER A 53 4.08 1.71 10.99
N PRO A 54 4.98 0.73 11.12
CA PRO A 54 5.59 0.12 9.94
C PRO A 54 4.54 -0.40 8.96
N PRO A 55 4.61 -0.01 7.67
CA PRO A 55 3.59 -0.38 6.69
C PRO A 55 3.39 -1.88 6.56
N GLU A 56 4.45 -2.67 6.66
CA GLU A 56 4.36 -4.12 6.58
C GLU A 56 3.63 -4.74 7.77
N GLN A 57 3.46 -3.99 8.85
CA GLN A 57 2.67 -4.42 10.01
C GLN A 57 1.22 -3.94 9.94
N ILE A 58 1.00 -2.80 9.28
CA ILE A 58 -0.36 -2.25 9.10
C ILE A 58 -1.10 -3.04 8.02
N TYR A 59 -0.44 -3.25 6.88
CA TYR A 59 -1.04 -3.81 5.69
C TYR A 59 -0.56 -5.24 5.47
N ASN A 60 -1.30 -6.17 6.05
CA ASN A 60 -1.02 -7.59 5.89
C ASN A 60 -2.34 -8.36 6.02
N LYS A 61 -2.30 -9.67 5.91
CA LYS A 61 -3.44 -10.56 6.14
C LYS A 61 -4.60 -10.35 5.16
N GLY A 62 -4.31 -9.90 3.95
CA GLY A 62 -5.33 -9.78 2.92
C GLY A 62 -6.33 -8.64 3.15
N CYS A 63 -5.90 -7.56 3.78
CA CYS A 63 -6.77 -6.40 3.98
C CYS A 63 -7.03 -5.66 2.67
N GLU A 64 -8.29 -5.29 2.43
CA GLU A 64 -8.66 -4.51 1.26
C GLU A 64 -8.39 -3.03 1.49
N GLN A 65 -7.72 -2.40 0.52
CA GLN A 65 -7.35 -0.99 0.59
C GLN A 65 -7.56 -0.32 -0.75
N TRP A 66 -7.90 0.96 -0.74
CA TRP A 66 -7.77 1.81 -1.91
C TRP A 66 -6.30 2.17 -2.10
N ILE A 67 -5.84 2.08 -3.33
CA ILE A 67 -4.45 2.40 -3.69
C ILE A 67 -4.48 3.38 -4.84
N VAL A 68 -3.85 4.53 -4.65
CA VAL A 68 -3.76 5.58 -5.67
C VAL A 68 -2.29 5.78 -6.03
N GLY A 69 -2.00 5.83 -7.31
CA GLY A 69 -0.64 6.06 -7.76
C GLY A 69 -0.47 5.79 -9.23
N LYS A 70 0.76 5.61 -9.64
CA LYS A 70 1.10 5.35 -11.03
C LYS A 70 1.79 4.00 -11.13
N ILE A 71 1.24 3.12 -11.96
CA ILE A 71 1.86 1.83 -12.22
C ILE A 71 3.04 2.04 -13.18
N ILE A 72 4.18 1.51 -12.80
CA ILE A 72 5.37 1.43 -13.63
C ILE A 72 5.76 -0.03 -13.76
N LEU A 73 6.56 -0.38 -14.78
CA LEU A 73 7.13 -1.71 -14.91
C LEU A 73 8.59 -1.69 -14.48
N TYR A 74 8.93 -2.55 -13.55
CA TYR A 74 10.30 -2.79 -13.14
C TYR A 74 10.62 -4.25 -13.40
N LYS A 75 11.57 -4.51 -14.30
CA LYS A 75 11.92 -5.87 -14.74
C LYS A 75 10.67 -6.67 -15.14
N ASN A 76 9.79 -6.02 -15.92
CA ASN A 76 8.53 -6.58 -16.40
C ASN A 76 7.50 -6.90 -15.31
N LYS A 77 7.69 -6.39 -14.09
CA LYS A 77 6.72 -6.54 -13.00
C LYS A 77 6.09 -5.19 -12.67
N PRO A 78 4.77 -5.13 -12.50
CA PRO A 78 4.12 -3.86 -12.16
C PRO A 78 4.40 -3.45 -10.72
N GLU A 79 4.69 -2.17 -10.55
CA GLU A 79 4.95 -1.57 -9.24
C GLU A 79 4.29 -0.21 -9.15
N ILE A 80 3.93 0.20 -7.92
CA ILE A 80 3.56 1.57 -7.62
C ILE A 80 4.53 2.07 -6.56
N ILE A 81 5.22 3.17 -6.84
CA ILE A 81 6.07 3.83 -5.84
C ILE A 81 5.17 4.69 -4.97
N ILE A 82 5.12 4.39 -3.68
CA ILE A 82 4.34 5.14 -2.71
C ILE A 82 5.18 6.30 -2.20
N THR A 83 4.75 7.52 -2.45
CA THR A 83 5.46 8.73 -2.04
C THR A 83 4.79 9.43 -0.86
N SER A 84 3.62 8.94 -0.43
CA SER A 84 2.89 9.47 0.72
C SER A 84 2.00 8.38 1.31
N PRO A 85 1.88 8.31 2.65
CA PRO A 85 0.95 7.37 3.28
C PRO A 85 -0.50 7.51 2.80
N ASN A 86 -0.88 8.69 2.33
CA ASN A 86 -2.24 8.98 1.86
C ASN A 86 -2.62 8.22 0.59
N GLN A 87 -1.66 7.60 -0.08
CA GLN A 87 -1.93 6.81 -1.28
C GLN A 87 -2.55 5.45 -0.98
N ILE A 88 -2.52 5.02 0.28
CA ILE A 88 -3.12 3.76 0.73
C ILE A 88 -4.13 4.09 1.81
N TYR A 89 -5.41 3.80 1.56
CA TYR A 89 -6.45 4.07 2.56
C TYR A 89 -7.55 3.01 2.50
N GLY A 90 -8.10 2.70 3.66
CA GLY A 90 -9.12 1.69 3.78
C GLY A 90 -10.52 2.25 3.63
N LEU A 91 -11.48 1.34 3.53
CA LEU A 91 -12.90 1.69 3.61
C LEU A 91 -13.22 2.06 5.05
N ILE A 92 -13.94 3.16 5.21
CA ILE A 92 -14.46 3.56 6.52
C ILE A 92 -15.81 2.88 6.69
N LEU A 93 -15.87 1.92 7.64
CA LEU A 93 -17.13 1.28 7.98
C LEU A 93 -17.92 2.19 8.90
N LEU A 94 -19.23 2.26 8.69
CA LEU A 94 -20.09 3.14 9.47
C LEU A 94 -19.97 2.88 10.97
N LYS A 95 -19.87 1.62 11.37
CA LYS A 95 -19.75 1.22 12.78
C LYS A 95 -18.40 1.63 13.41
N SER A 96 -17.41 1.98 12.63
CA SER A 96 -16.10 2.42 13.13
C SER A 96 -15.95 3.92 13.17
N LEU A 97 -16.97 4.67 12.74
CA LEU A 97 -16.98 6.13 12.83
C LEU A 97 -17.30 6.58 14.26
N PRO A 98 -16.78 7.76 14.69
CA PRO A 98 -17.22 8.36 15.94
C PRO A 98 -18.72 8.63 15.92
N ASP A 99 -19.37 8.57 17.09
CA ASP A 99 -20.82 8.74 17.18
C ASP A 99 -21.30 10.07 16.60
N HIS A 100 -20.56 11.14 16.81
CA HIS A 100 -20.96 12.45 16.28
C HIS A 100 -20.92 12.49 14.75
N ALA A 101 -20.05 11.71 14.11
CA ALA A 101 -20.02 11.61 12.65
C ALA A 101 -21.20 10.79 12.13
N LYS A 102 -21.59 9.74 12.87
CA LYS A 102 -22.73 8.89 12.49
C LYS A 102 -24.05 9.65 12.56
N ALA A 103 -24.17 10.59 13.48
CA ALA A 103 -25.41 11.36 13.69
C ALA A 103 -25.76 12.23 12.47
N ASN A 104 -24.82 12.53 11.62
CA ASN A 104 -25.00 13.36 10.44
C ASN A 104 -25.15 12.57 9.13
N SER A 105 -25.19 11.28 9.24
CA SER A 105 -25.27 10.39 8.06
C SER A 105 -26.69 10.01 7.69
#